data_d77df481bd280d6870116c616ea94da5
#
_entry.id   d77df481bd280d6870116c616ea94da5
#
_cell.length_a   1.000
_cell.length_b   1.000
_cell.length_c   1.000
_cell.angle_alpha   90.00
_cell.angle_beta   90.00
_cell.angle_gamma   90.00
#
_symmetry.space_group_name_H-M   'P 1'
#
loop_
_entity.id
_entity.type
_entity.pdbx_description
1 polymer ?
#
loop_
_entity_poly.entity_id
_entity_poly.type
_entity_poly.pdbx_seq_one_letter_code
_entity_poly.pdbx_strand_id
1 'polypeptide(L)'
;MTPDIISKDILISAPAETVYRVITEPDQVARWFADAADLDPAPGGEGTLTFEDRATTQRMAVKLTVQDAEPPHRFAFRWDYPDGEQPREDNSLLVEFTLTAEGDGTRLRVTESGFAALHRPGQDLAGYYEAHDKGWDTHLASLQGYASEQS
;
A
#
# COMPACT_ATOMS: atom_id res chain seq x y z
N MET A 1 -9.67 -0.24 -22.49
CA MET A 1 -9.72 -1.29 -21.45
C MET A 1 -8.83 -0.90 -20.28
N THR A 2 -9.36 -0.93 -19.06
CA THR A 2 -8.59 -0.63 -17.87
C THR A 2 -7.69 -1.82 -17.53
N PRO A 3 -6.38 -1.61 -17.33
CA PRO A 3 -5.51 -2.70 -16.85
C PRO A 3 -5.97 -3.21 -15.48
N ASP A 4 -5.64 -4.46 -15.19
CA ASP A 4 -6.01 -5.09 -13.92
C ASP A 4 -4.97 -4.88 -12.82
N ILE A 5 -3.73 -4.57 -13.17
CA ILE A 5 -2.62 -4.57 -12.22
C ILE A 5 -1.70 -3.36 -12.42
N ILE A 6 -1.25 -2.82 -11.30
CA ILE A 6 -0.13 -1.86 -11.25
C ILE A 6 1.06 -2.62 -10.68
N SER A 7 2.23 -2.49 -11.29
CA SER A 7 3.46 -3.10 -10.78
C SER A 7 4.60 -2.10 -10.91
N LYS A 8 5.26 -1.79 -9.80
CA LYS A 8 6.37 -0.84 -9.76
C LYS A 8 7.42 -1.34 -8.80
N ASP A 9 8.69 -0.98 -9.04
CA ASP A 9 9.74 -1.31 -8.10
C ASP A 9 10.70 -0.15 -7.89
N ILE A 10 11.38 -0.16 -6.74
CA ILE A 10 12.41 0.82 -6.37
C ILE A 10 13.54 0.11 -5.64
N LEU A 11 14.72 0.72 -5.67
CA LEU A 11 15.85 0.27 -4.87
C LEU A 11 15.98 1.19 -3.66
N ILE A 12 16.02 0.59 -2.46
CA ILE A 12 16.11 1.32 -1.21
C ILE A 12 17.46 1.02 -0.56
N SER A 13 18.18 2.05 -0.12
CA SER A 13 19.50 1.91 0.51
C SER A 13 19.36 1.59 2.00
N ALA A 14 18.71 0.47 2.29
CA ALA A 14 18.49 -0.04 3.64
C ALA A 14 18.30 -1.55 3.58
N PRO A 15 18.64 -2.28 4.66
CA PRO A 15 18.42 -3.74 4.68
C PRO A 15 16.93 -4.08 4.72
N ALA A 16 16.63 -5.31 4.28
CA ALA A 16 15.24 -5.76 4.15
C ALA A 16 14.46 -5.68 5.47
N GLU A 17 15.10 -5.98 6.59
CA GLU A 17 14.46 -5.90 7.91
C GLU A 17 14.02 -4.48 8.24
N THR A 18 14.84 -3.49 7.91
CA THR A 18 14.50 -2.08 8.10
C THR A 18 13.33 -1.67 7.20
N VAL A 19 13.40 -2.04 5.92
CA VAL A 19 12.35 -1.73 4.95
C VAL A 19 11.03 -2.37 5.38
N TYR A 20 11.09 -3.62 5.84
CA TYR A 20 9.88 -4.33 6.28
C TYR A 20 9.20 -3.60 7.45
N ARG A 21 9.96 -3.13 8.42
CA ARG A 21 9.40 -2.34 9.52
C ARG A 21 8.76 -1.06 9.03
N VAL A 22 9.41 -0.39 8.09
CA VAL A 22 8.91 0.88 7.55
C VAL A 22 7.56 0.70 6.83
N ILE A 23 7.35 -0.44 6.18
CA ILE A 23 6.09 -0.68 5.45
C ILE A 23 5.01 -1.35 6.30
N THR A 24 5.31 -1.77 7.53
CA THR A 24 4.35 -2.53 8.35
C THR A 24 4.02 -1.88 9.69
N GLU A 25 4.94 -1.17 10.32
CA GLU A 25 4.67 -0.54 11.62
C GLU A 25 3.86 0.74 11.42
N PRO A 26 2.74 0.90 12.18
CA PRO A 26 1.83 2.03 11.93
C PRO A 26 2.49 3.40 12.01
N ASP A 27 3.34 3.63 13.01
CA ASP A 27 4.05 4.91 13.16
C ASP A 27 5.00 5.18 12.00
N GLN A 28 5.57 4.13 11.39
CA GLN A 28 6.42 4.25 10.22
C GLN A 28 5.58 4.51 8.96
N VAL A 29 4.49 3.78 8.79
CA VAL A 29 3.58 3.96 7.66
C VAL A 29 3.05 5.39 7.60
N ALA A 30 2.80 6.00 8.75
CA ALA A 30 2.33 7.38 8.83
C ALA A 30 3.41 8.40 8.44
N ARG A 31 4.65 7.97 8.21
CA ARG A 31 5.74 8.86 7.81
C ARG A 31 5.89 8.96 6.29
N TRP A 32 5.49 7.93 5.56
CA TRP A 32 5.73 7.93 4.11
C TRP A 32 4.46 7.70 3.28
N PHE A 33 3.46 7.03 3.82
CA PHE A 33 2.32 6.56 3.04
C PHE A 33 1.03 7.33 3.35
N ALA A 34 0.65 7.39 4.61
CA ALA A 34 -0.62 7.97 5.03
C ALA A 34 -0.38 9.10 6.05
N ASP A 35 -1.38 9.94 6.26
CA ASP A 35 -1.31 11.00 7.28
C ASP A 35 -1.51 10.44 8.68
N ALA A 36 -2.26 9.33 8.79
CA ALA A 36 -2.39 8.57 10.03
C ALA A 36 -2.56 7.11 9.68
N ALA A 37 -2.08 6.23 10.54
CA ALA A 37 -2.16 4.80 10.34
C ALA A 37 -2.42 4.08 11.65
N ASP A 38 -3.31 3.09 11.58
CA ASP A 38 -3.58 2.17 12.67
C ASP A 38 -3.70 0.81 12.00
N LEU A 39 -2.88 -0.16 12.39
CA LEU A 39 -2.96 -1.50 11.79
C LEU A 39 -2.25 -2.52 12.66
N ASP A 40 -2.78 -3.74 12.63
CA ASP A 40 -2.12 -4.93 13.15
C ASP A 40 -1.47 -5.63 11.96
N PRO A 41 -0.14 -5.68 11.87
CA PRO A 41 0.54 -6.21 10.68
C PRO A 41 0.59 -7.73 10.60
N ALA A 42 -0.05 -8.44 11.50
CA ALA A 42 -0.12 -9.90 11.45
C ALA A 42 -1.18 -10.36 10.45
N PRO A 43 -1.05 -11.58 9.86
CA PRO A 43 -2.09 -12.11 8.98
C PRO A 43 -3.47 -12.11 9.65
N GLY A 44 -4.46 -11.60 8.95
CA GLY A 44 -5.81 -11.43 9.49
C GLY A 44 -6.00 -10.14 10.28
N GLY A 45 -4.93 -9.40 10.53
CA GLY A 45 -5.01 -8.12 11.23
C GLY A 45 -5.74 -7.06 10.42
N GLU A 46 -6.45 -6.18 11.10
CA GLU A 46 -7.21 -5.11 10.46
C GLU A 46 -6.57 -3.77 10.74
N GLY A 47 -6.86 -2.80 9.87
CA GLY A 47 -6.34 -1.46 10.06
C GLY A 47 -7.11 -0.40 9.32
N THR A 48 -6.71 0.84 9.57
CA THR A 48 -7.26 2.01 8.89
C THR A 48 -6.12 2.94 8.55
N LEU A 49 -6.07 3.37 7.29
CA LEU A 49 -5.15 4.41 6.83
C LEU A 49 -5.96 5.66 6.57
N THR A 50 -5.48 6.81 7.04
CA THR A 50 -6.16 8.07 6.82
C THR A 50 -5.31 8.95 5.91
N PHE A 51 -5.93 9.44 4.84
CA PHE A 51 -5.29 10.34 3.89
C PHE A 51 -6.00 11.68 3.94
N GLU A 52 -5.25 12.76 3.94
CA GLU A 52 -5.79 14.11 3.95
C GLU A 52 -5.57 14.78 2.61
N ASP A 53 -6.65 15.33 2.04
CA ASP A 53 -6.56 16.15 0.85
C ASP A 53 -6.18 17.58 1.30
N ARG A 54 -4.98 18.00 0.96
CA ARG A 54 -4.45 19.29 1.39
C ARG A 54 -5.18 20.50 0.80
N ALA A 55 -5.81 20.31 -0.35
CA ALA A 55 -6.57 21.37 -1.00
C ALA A 55 -7.90 21.64 -0.30
N THR A 56 -8.57 20.60 0.20
CA THR A 56 -9.90 20.69 0.81
C THR A 56 -9.90 20.46 2.32
N THR A 57 -8.78 20.00 2.88
CA THR A 57 -8.65 19.54 4.27
C THR A 57 -9.57 18.37 4.65
N GLN A 58 -10.16 17.72 3.65
CA GLN A 58 -10.96 16.52 3.87
C GLN A 58 -10.07 15.31 4.13
N ARG A 59 -10.53 14.47 5.05
CA ARG A 59 -9.84 13.23 5.39
C ARG A 59 -10.62 12.04 4.88
N MET A 60 -9.88 11.07 4.32
CA MET A 60 -10.47 9.82 3.84
C MET A 60 -9.85 8.67 4.62
N ALA A 61 -10.68 7.88 5.28
CA ALA A 61 -10.24 6.68 5.99
C ALA A 61 -10.42 5.48 5.07
N VAL A 62 -9.35 4.70 4.90
CA VAL A 62 -9.35 3.51 4.06
C VAL A 62 -9.11 2.29 4.92
N LYS A 63 -10.06 1.35 4.90
CA LYS A 63 -9.94 0.10 5.66
C LYS A 63 -9.03 -0.88 4.96
N LEU A 64 -8.27 -1.65 5.75
CA LEU A 64 -7.45 -2.72 5.21
C LEU A 64 -7.52 -3.97 6.10
N THR A 65 -7.25 -5.12 5.48
CA THR A 65 -7.07 -6.39 6.19
C THR A 65 -5.82 -7.06 5.66
N VAL A 66 -4.91 -7.45 6.54
CA VAL A 66 -3.66 -8.09 6.15
C VAL A 66 -3.94 -9.51 5.68
N GLN A 67 -3.50 -9.83 4.46
CA GLN A 67 -3.68 -11.16 3.86
C GLN A 67 -2.50 -12.07 4.18
N ASP A 68 -1.29 -11.51 4.17
CA ASP A 68 -0.08 -12.29 4.34
C ASP A 68 1.02 -11.41 4.91
N ALA A 69 1.86 -12.00 5.76
CA ALA A 69 2.98 -11.30 6.37
C ALA A 69 4.11 -12.30 6.59
N GLU A 70 5.15 -12.20 5.76
CA GLU A 70 6.33 -13.06 5.81
C GLU A 70 7.58 -12.19 5.96
N PRO A 71 7.87 -11.74 7.20
CA PRO A 71 9.04 -10.87 7.43
C PRO A 71 10.35 -11.57 7.07
N PRO A 72 11.30 -10.89 6.45
CA PRO A 72 11.23 -9.53 5.92
C PRO A 72 10.97 -9.50 4.40
N HIS A 73 10.31 -10.51 3.83
CA HIS A 73 10.24 -10.73 2.39
C HIS A 73 8.92 -10.32 1.73
N ARG A 74 7.81 -10.42 2.47
CA ARG A 74 6.51 -10.19 1.84
C ARG A 74 5.49 -9.65 2.84
N PHE A 75 4.70 -8.67 2.36
CA PHE A 75 3.58 -8.10 3.12
C PHE A 75 2.46 -7.78 2.13
N ALA A 76 1.27 -8.31 2.38
CA ALA A 76 0.14 -8.14 1.48
C ALA A 76 -1.14 -7.83 2.26
N PHE A 77 -1.95 -6.92 1.70
CA PHE A 77 -3.23 -6.57 2.32
C PHE A 77 -4.27 -6.25 1.24
N ARG A 78 -5.54 -6.42 1.62
CA ARG A 78 -6.65 -5.90 0.81
C ARG A 78 -7.14 -4.62 1.44
N TRP A 79 -7.43 -3.64 0.62
CA TRP A 79 -7.84 -2.33 1.11
C TRP A 79 -8.93 -1.70 0.25
N ASP A 80 -9.47 -0.58 0.79
CA ASP A 80 -10.43 0.28 0.10
C ASP A 80 -11.77 -0.42 -0.15
N TYR A 81 -12.22 -1.19 0.85
CA TYR A 81 -13.54 -1.79 0.85
C TYR A 81 -14.48 -0.98 1.78
N PRO A 82 -15.81 -1.09 1.58
CA PRO A 82 -16.76 -0.32 2.39
C PRO A 82 -16.69 -0.66 3.87
N ASP A 83 -16.88 0.35 4.70
CA ASP A 83 -16.93 0.18 6.15
C ASP A 83 -18.08 -0.77 6.51
N GLY A 84 -17.80 -1.70 7.44
CA GLY A 84 -18.75 -2.73 7.84
C GLY A 84 -18.79 -3.96 6.97
N GLU A 85 -18.04 -3.96 5.84
CA GLU A 85 -17.94 -5.13 4.97
C GLU A 85 -16.59 -5.83 5.16
N GLN A 86 -16.55 -7.10 4.79
CA GLN A 86 -15.30 -7.84 4.73
C GLN A 86 -14.68 -7.69 3.33
N PRO A 87 -13.34 -7.72 3.23
CA PRO A 87 -12.71 -7.60 1.91
C PRO A 87 -12.98 -8.83 1.05
N ARG A 88 -13.34 -8.58 -0.21
CA ARG A 88 -13.59 -9.61 -1.23
C ARG A 88 -12.91 -9.17 -2.52
N GLU A 89 -12.85 -10.05 -3.49
CA GLU A 89 -12.24 -9.76 -4.79
C GLU A 89 -13.00 -8.67 -5.56
N ASP A 90 -14.32 -8.55 -5.33
CA ASP A 90 -15.16 -7.59 -6.06
C ASP A 90 -15.35 -6.26 -5.33
N ASN A 91 -14.86 -6.12 -4.09
CA ASN A 91 -15.04 -4.89 -3.33
C ASN A 91 -13.73 -4.24 -2.89
N SER A 92 -12.58 -4.84 -3.21
CA SER A 92 -11.30 -4.38 -2.69
C SER A 92 -10.17 -4.64 -3.68
N LEU A 93 -9.04 -3.99 -3.44
CA LEU A 93 -7.82 -4.21 -4.20
C LEU A 93 -6.80 -4.93 -3.33
N LEU A 94 -5.99 -5.78 -3.96
CA LEU A 94 -4.90 -6.47 -3.28
C LEU A 94 -3.60 -5.73 -3.52
N VAL A 95 -2.92 -5.34 -2.44
CA VAL A 95 -1.60 -4.72 -2.49
C VAL A 95 -0.60 -5.72 -1.95
N GLU A 96 0.48 -5.97 -2.71
CA GLU A 96 1.54 -6.88 -2.30
C GLU A 96 2.89 -6.19 -2.39
N PHE A 97 3.63 -6.20 -1.29
CA PHE A 97 5.03 -5.77 -1.27
C PHE A 97 5.91 -6.99 -1.22
N THR A 98 6.90 -7.06 -2.11
CA THR A 98 7.94 -8.09 -2.07
C THR A 98 9.30 -7.41 -1.94
N LEU A 99 10.15 -7.95 -1.06
CA LEU A 99 11.45 -7.39 -0.75
C LEU A 99 12.53 -8.41 -1.07
N THR A 100 13.51 -7.99 -1.87
CA THR A 100 14.64 -8.83 -2.27
C THR A 100 15.94 -8.10 -1.98
N ALA A 101 16.87 -8.75 -1.30
CA ALA A 101 18.18 -8.15 -1.04
C ALA A 101 18.89 -7.91 -2.37
N GLU A 102 19.50 -6.73 -2.51
CA GLU A 102 20.22 -6.36 -3.73
C GLU A 102 21.41 -5.50 -3.32
N GLY A 103 22.61 -6.08 -3.33
CA GLY A 103 23.80 -5.42 -2.78
C GLY A 103 23.61 -5.15 -1.29
N ASP A 104 23.90 -3.92 -0.87
CA ASP A 104 23.68 -3.50 0.53
C ASP A 104 22.27 -2.98 0.77
N GLY A 105 21.44 -2.96 -0.26
CA GLY A 105 20.10 -2.43 -0.19
C GLY A 105 19.02 -3.47 -0.42
N THR A 106 17.82 -2.99 -0.70
CA THR A 106 16.64 -3.81 -0.91
C THR A 106 15.89 -3.34 -2.14
N ARG A 107 15.58 -4.29 -3.04
CA ARG A 107 14.64 -4.05 -4.13
C ARG A 107 13.25 -4.31 -3.59
N LEU A 108 12.41 -3.29 -3.58
CA LEU A 108 11.02 -3.42 -3.19
C LEU A 108 10.15 -3.33 -4.43
N ARG A 109 9.27 -4.31 -4.60
CA ARG A 109 8.24 -4.27 -5.64
C ARG A 109 6.89 -4.18 -4.99
N VAL A 110 6.05 -3.27 -5.48
CA VAL A 110 4.63 -3.21 -5.11
C VAL A 110 3.79 -3.61 -6.30
N THR A 111 2.79 -4.44 -6.06
CA THR A 111 1.75 -4.74 -7.05
C THR A 111 0.40 -4.44 -6.42
N GLU A 112 -0.45 -3.77 -7.19
CA GLU A 112 -1.85 -3.54 -6.79
C GLU A 112 -2.72 -4.11 -7.89
N SER A 113 -3.61 -5.04 -7.54
CA SER A 113 -4.39 -5.80 -8.51
C SER A 113 -5.85 -5.91 -8.10
N GLY A 114 -6.68 -6.29 -9.08
CA GLY A 114 -8.10 -6.50 -8.86
C GLY A 114 -8.99 -5.40 -9.42
N PHE A 115 -8.44 -4.46 -10.19
CA PHE A 115 -9.22 -3.37 -10.76
C PHE A 115 -10.34 -3.87 -11.66
N ALA A 116 -10.09 -4.92 -12.45
CA ALA A 116 -11.09 -5.46 -13.37
C ALA A 116 -12.23 -6.17 -12.65
N ALA A 117 -12.00 -6.68 -11.45
CA ALA A 117 -13.01 -7.40 -10.67
C ALA A 117 -13.86 -6.48 -9.80
N LEU A 118 -13.48 -5.21 -9.64
CA LEU A 118 -14.23 -4.29 -8.80
C LEU A 118 -15.63 -4.04 -9.31
N HIS A 119 -16.61 -4.21 -8.43
CA HIS A 119 -18.00 -3.90 -8.71
C HIS A 119 -18.37 -2.59 -8.01
N ARG A 120 -18.21 -1.48 -8.73
CA ARG A 120 -18.49 -0.12 -8.22
C ARG A 120 -19.31 0.65 -9.25
N PRO A 121 -20.63 0.44 -9.25
CA PRO A 121 -21.50 1.13 -10.22
C PRO A 121 -21.34 2.65 -10.11
N GLY A 122 -21.24 3.31 -11.27
CA GLY A 122 -21.11 4.77 -11.32
C GLY A 122 -19.71 5.29 -11.10
N GLN A 123 -18.73 4.44 -10.77
CA GLN A 123 -17.36 4.88 -10.61
C GLN A 123 -16.59 4.82 -11.94
N ASP A 124 -15.76 5.84 -12.19
CA ASP A 124 -14.84 5.85 -13.32
C ASP A 124 -13.62 5.00 -12.96
N LEU A 125 -13.64 3.72 -13.36
CA LEU A 125 -12.56 2.78 -13.04
C LEU A 125 -11.25 3.15 -13.73
N ALA A 126 -11.29 3.73 -14.92
CA ALA A 126 -10.07 4.16 -15.62
C ALA A 126 -9.39 5.30 -14.85
N GLY A 127 -10.15 6.28 -14.39
CA GLY A 127 -9.62 7.38 -13.58
C GLY A 127 -9.14 6.90 -12.22
N TYR A 128 -9.84 5.94 -11.61
CA TYR A 128 -9.45 5.33 -10.35
C TYR A 128 -8.10 4.61 -10.48
N TYR A 129 -7.93 3.80 -11.54
CA TYR A 129 -6.66 3.15 -11.84
C TYR A 129 -5.54 4.17 -12.01
N GLU A 130 -5.77 5.22 -12.82
CA GLU A 130 -4.76 6.26 -13.06
C GLU A 130 -4.35 6.96 -11.77
N ALA A 131 -5.32 7.26 -10.89
CA ALA A 131 -5.04 7.92 -9.62
C ALA A 131 -4.14 7.04 -8.74
N HIS A 132 -4.40 5.72 -8.71
CA HIS A 132 -3.58 4.79 -7.96
C HIS A 132 -2.19 4.65 -8.60
N ASP A 133 -2.12 4.59 -9.92
CA ASP A 133 -0.85 4.49 -10.63
C ASP A 133 0.07 5.68 -10.30
N LYS A 134 -0.47 6.88 -10.39
CA LYS A 134 0.29 8.10 -10.05
C LYS A 134 0.57 8.20 -8.56
N GLY A 135 -0.37 7.78 -7.73
CA GLY A 135 -0.21 7.75 -6.28
C GLY A 135 0.96 6.89 -5.85
N TRP A 136 1.12 5.72 -6.47
CA TRP A 136 2.26 4.86 -6.15
C TRP A 136 3.60 5.48 -6.51
N ASP A 137 3.69 6.22 -7.62
CA ASP A 137 4.93 6.94 -7.95
C ASP A 137 5.31 7.91 -6.84
N THR A 138 4.35 8.67 -6.34
CA THR A 138 4.57 9.62 -5.26
C THR A 138 4.93 8.92 -3.95
N HIS A 139 4.17 7.90 -3.57
CA HIS A 139 4.39 7.16 -2.32
C HIS A 139 5.72 6.41 -2.33
N LEU A 140 6.10 5.82 -3.46
CA LEU A 140 7.36 5.10 -3.55
C LEU A 140 8.56 6.02 -3.48
N ALA A 141 8.47 7.22 -4.06
CA ALA A 141 9.54 8.22 -3.93
C ALA A 141 9.71 8.64 -2.47
N SER A 142 8.61 8.84 -1.76
CA SER A 142 8.61 9.16 -0.34
C SER A 142 9.19 8.01 0.50
N LEU A 143 8.78 6.79 0.20
CA LEU A 143 9.29 5.58 0.87
C LEU A 143 10.80 5.42 0.67
N GLN A 144 11.27 5.60 -0.58
CA GLN A 144 12.68 5.44 -0.89
C GLN A 144 13.55 6.40 -0.06
N GLY A 145 13.16 7.66 0.00
CA GLY A 145 13.87 8.65 0.79
C GLY A 145 13.83 8.37 2.28
N TYR A 146 12.64 8.10 2.79
CA TYR A 146 12.45 7.88 4.23
C TYR A 146 13.15 6.62 4.72
N ALA A 147 12.95 5.49 4.03
CA ALA A 147 13.53 4.21 4.45
C ALA A 147 15.06 4.22 4.38
N SER A 148 15.63 4.90 3.37
CA SER A 148 17.09 5.00 3.25
C SER A 148 17.71 5.76 4.42
N GLU A 149 16.97 6.69 5.03
CA GLU A 149 17.43 7.44 6.19
C GLU A 149 17.39 6.60 7.48
N GLN A 150 16.63 5.51 7.48
CA GLN A 150 16.46 4.65 8.67
C GLN A 150 17.55 3.58 8.78
N SER A 151 18.41 3.42 7.79
CA SER A 151 19.45 2.37 7.80
C SER A 151 20.64 2.72 8.67
#